data_b7950e9ae58c4885a9284dc39f86ae28
#
_entry.id   b7950e9ae58c4885a9284dc39f86ae28
#
_cell.length_a   1.000
_cell.length_b   1.000
_cell.length_c   1.000
_cell.angle_alpha   90.00
_cell.angle_beta   90.00
_cell.angle_gamma   90.00
#
_symmetry.space_group_name_H-M   'P 1'
#
loop_
_entity.id
_entity.type
_entity.pdbx_description
1 polymer ?
#
loop_
_entity_poly.entity_id
_entity_poly.type
_entity_poly.pdbx_seq_one_letter_code
_entity_poly.pdbx_strand_id
1 'polypeptide(L)'
;MEQKTKLIQGDLVLWGILALLALFSFFPVFSASSNLSYVVGNGTPWQHLFKHMFILVMGFIFMIGIHKIPFHYFKGISILLLPVVVVLLIYTVSQGTMIGGANASRWIRLPFVGISFQTSTLASLVLMMYVAHYLDKNKEKKLRFSQTLVPLWLPVGIILALVLPANLSTAVIVFAMVSLLMFFGGYPIKYLLVIFGAGFLGLCLFVLAAKAFPDSMPNRVDTWMSRIDNFREPTSGADGNYQVERAKIAIATGGITGLGVGKSVMKNFLPQSSSDFIYAIIVEEFGLVGGVTIILLYLLILFRIIVIAHR
;
A
#
# COMPACT_ATOMS: atom_id res chain seq x y z
N MET A 1 4.84 17.35 41.93
CA MET A 1 3.71 17.08 41.01
C MET A 1 4.18 16.02 40.02
N GLU A 2 3.82 14.77 40.23
CA GLU A 2 4.11 13.68 39.29
C GLU A 2 3.38 13.96 37.99
N GLN A 3 4.13 14.26 36.93
CA GLN A 3 3.59 14.16 35.54
C GLN A 3 3.27 12.69 35.32
N LYS A 4 2.01 12.31 35.54
CA LYS A 4 1.49 11.03 35.02
C LYS A 4 1.79 10.99 33.52
N THR A 5 2.79 10.22 33.15
CA THR A 5 3.12 9.96 31.74
C THR A 5 1.87 9.34 31.10
N LYS A 6 1.11 10.14 30.34
CA LYS A 6 -0.05 9.63 29.60
C LYS A 6 0.47 8.56 28.65
N LEU A 7 -0.08 7.36 28.75
CA LEU A 7 0.27 6.21 27.92
C LEU A 7 0.08 6.54 26.41
N ILE A 8 -0.92 7.37 26.12
CA ILE A 8 -1.29 7.84 24.81
C ILE A 8 -1.06 9.36 24.78
N GLN A 9 -0.08 9.78 23.99
CA GLN A 9 0.19 11.18 23.69
C GLN A 9 -0.30 11.48 22.26
N GLY A 10 -0.48 12.75 21.91
CA GLY A 10 -0.91 13.18 20.59
C GLY A 10 -2.42 13.32 20.44
N ASP A 11 -2.93 13.12 19.23
CA ASP A 11 -4.32 13.40 18.88
C ASP A 11 -5.26 12.25 19.26
N LEU A 12 -6.06 12.44 20.30
CA LEU A 12 -7.02 11.45 20.80
C LEU A 12 -8.11 11.11 19.77
N VAL A 13 -8.47 12.06 18.90
CA VAL A 13 -9.48 11.81 17.85
C VAL A 13 -8.93 10.80 16.84
N LEU A 14 -7.66 10.96 16.44
CA LEU A 14 -6.99 10.01 15.53
C LEU A 14 -6.95 8.60 16.14
N TRP A 15 -6.56 8.48 17.41
CA TRP A 15 -6.55 7.22 18.13
C TRP A 15 -7.95 6.58 18.23
N GLY A 16 -8.97 7.39 18.49
CA GLY A 16 -10.37 6.93 18.58
C GLY A 16 -10.88 6.39 17.24
N ILE A 17 -10.60 7.09 16.13
CA ILE A 17 -11.01 6.63 14.78
C ILE A 17 -10.28 5.34 14.41
N LEU A 18 -8.99 5.24 14.68
CA LEU A 18 -8.22 4.02 14.40
C LEU A 18 -8.73 2.83 15.21
N ALA A 19 -9.04 3.02 16.48
CA ALA A 19 -9.63 1.99 17.34
C ALA A 19 -11.02 1.57 16.83
N LEU A 20 -11.86 2.53 16.41
CA LEU A 20 -13.18 2.26 15.87
C LEU A 20 -13.10 1.43 14.57
N LEU A 21 -12.21 1.82 13.64
CA LEU A 21 -11.99 1.06 12.42
C LEU A 21 -11.44 -0.34 12.69
N ALA A 22 -10.53 -0.48 13.65
CA ALA A 22 -9.99 -1.77 14.06
C ALA A 22 -11.09 -2.69 14.62
N LEU A 23 -11.95 -2.17 15.50
CA LEU A 23 -13.08 -2.93 16.04
C LEU A 23 -14.08 -3.29 14.94
N PHE A 24 -14.42 -2.35 14.07
CA PHE A 24 -15.32 -2.61 12.96
C PHE A 24 -14.78 -3.69 12.01
N SER A 25 -13.46 -3.74 11.79
CA SER A 25 -12.83 -4.69 10.85
C SER A 25 -13.07 -6.17 11.18
N PHE A 26 -13.43 -6.51 12.44
CA PHE A 26 -13.72 -7.88 12.84
C PHE A 26 -14.92 -8.46 12.07
N PHE A 27 -15.96 -7.65 11.83
CA PHE A 27 -17.18 -8.11 11.17
C PHE A 27 -16.93 -8.54 9.72
N PRO A 28 -16.42 -7.67 8.84
CA PRO A 28 -16.19 -8.05 7.43
C PRO A 28 -15.11 -9.11 7.28
N VAL A 29 -14.08 -9.12 8.14
CA VAL A 29 -13.04 -10.16 8.09
C VAL A 29 -13.64 -11.52 8.48
N PHE A 30 -14.44 -11.60 9.52
CA PHE A 30 -15.12 -12.85 9.90
C PHE A 30 -16.04 -13.35 8.79
N SER A 31 -16.85 -12.45 8.23
CA SER A 31 -17.77 -12.79 7.15
C SER A 31 -17.06 -13.29 5.90
N ALA A 32 -16.07 -12.55 5.42
CA ALA A 32 -15.28 -12.92 4.24
C ALA A 32 -14.46 -14.21 4.46
N SER A 33 -13.97 -14.44 5.69
CA SER A 33 -13.20 -15.64 6.05
C SER A 33 -14.03 -16.91 6.04
N SER A 34 -15.33 -16.81 6.21
CA SER A 34 -16.20 -17.99 6.15
C SER A 34 -16.16 -18.68 4.79
N ASN A 35 -15.96 -17.92 3.71
CA ASN A 35 -15.77 -18.48 2.37
C ASN A 35 -14.42 -19.16 2.17
N LEU A 36 -13.34 -18.61 2.71
CA LEU A 36 -12.00 -19.18 2.58
C LEU A 36 -11.93 -20.62 3.13
N SER A 37 -12.68 -20.91 4.18
CA SER A 37 -12.73 -22.26 4.75
C SER A 37 -13.52 -23.26 3.89
N TYR A 38 -14.57 -22.81 3.18
CA TYR A 38 -15.39 -23.67 2.34
C TYR A 38 -14.82 -23.89 0.94
N VAL A 39 -14.25 -22.85 0.30
CA VAL A 39 -13.80 -22.90 -1.10
C VAL A 39 -12.33 -23.26 -1.23
N VAL A 40 -11.48 -22.81 -0.33
CA VAL A 40 -10.02 -22.98 -0.41
C VAL A 40 -9.51 -24.07 0.54
N GLY A 41 -10.34 -24.56 1.47
CA GLY A 41 -9.96 -25.59 2.44
C GLY A 41 -8.89 -25.15 3.46
N ASN A 42 -8.60 -23.87 3.55
CA ASN A 42 -7.54 -23.31 4.38
C ASN A 42 -8.10 -22.73 5.71
N GLY A 43 -8.09 -23.55 6.74
CA GLY A 43 -8.36 -23.12 8.10
C GLY A 43 -9.85 -22.88 8.40
N THR A 44 -10.15 -22.56 9.65
CA THR A 44 -11.49 -22.18 10.10
C THR A 44 -11.66 -20.66 10.13
N PRO A 45 -12.89 -20.11 10.03
CA PRO A 45 -13.13 -18.66 10.16
C PRO A 45 -12.55 -18.07 11.45
N TRP A 46 -12.58 -18.86 12.53
CA TRP A 46 -12.02 -18.49 13.83
C TRP A 46 -10.49 -18.33 13.79
N GLN A 47 -9.77 -19.20 13.07
CA GLN A 47 -8.32 -19.08 12.91
C GLN A 47 -7.94 -17.79 12.18
N HIS A 48 -8.68 -17.43 11.13
CA HIS A 48 -8.49 -16.17 10.41
C HIS A 48 -8.78 -14.97 11.31
N LEU A 49 -9.83 -15.03 12.12
CA LEU A 49 -10.19 -13.97 13.06
C LEU A 49 -9.12 -13.80 14.16
N PHE A 50 -8.64 -14.89 14.76
CA PHE A 50 -7.55 -14.84 15.74
C PHE A 50 -6.26 -14.29 15.16
N LYS A 51 -5.91 -14.70 13.93
CA LYS A 51 -4.74 -14.15 13.22
C LYS A 51 -4.91 -12.64 12.98
N HIS A 52 -6.10 -12.20 12.57
CA HIS A 52 -6.40 -10.78 12.37
C HIS A 52 -6.28 -10.00 13.69
N MET A 53 -6.87 -10.49 14.76
CA MET A 53 -6.75 -9.90 16.10
C MET A 53 -5.29 -9.78 16.53
N PHE A 54 -4.51 -10.84 16.38
CA PHE A 54 -3.08 -10.83 16.72
C PHE A 54 -2.31 -9.75 15.93
N ILE A 55 -2.54 -9.65 14.62
CA ILE A 55 -1.91 -8.64 13.77
C ILE A 55 -2.32 -7.22 14.19
N LEU A 56 -3.61 -7.00 14.50
CA LEU A 56 -4.09 -5.70 14.98
C LEU A 56 -3.44 -5.31 16.31
N VAL A 57 -3.41 -6.21 17.28
CA VAL A 57 -2.77 -5.95 18.59
C VAL A 57 -1.29 -5.63 18.41
N MET A 58 -0.58 -6.42 17.60
CA MET A 58 0.83 -6.13 17.27
C MET A 58 0.98 -4.77 16.57
N GLY A 59 0.08 -4.42 15.64
CA GLY A 59 0.06 -3.11 14.99
C GLY A 59 -0.10 -1.96 15.98
N PHE A 60 -1.01 -2.07 16.95
CA PHE A 60 -1.18 -1.06 17.99
C PHE A 60 0.03 -0.97 18.92
N ILE A 61 0.66 -2.10 19.28
CA ILE A 61 1.90 -2.11 20.07
C ILE A 61 3.02 -1.38 19.33
N PHE A 62 3.21 -1.69 18.04
CA PHE A 62 4.19 -0.98 17.21
C PHE A 62 3.89 0.52 17.10
N MET A 63 2.63 0.88 16.90
CA MET A 63 2.21 2.28 16.80
C MET A 63 2.49 3.05 18.09
N ILE A 64 2.19 2.47 19.25
CA ILE A 64 2.50 3.05 20.57
C ILE A 64 4.02 3.15 20.77
N GLY A 65 4.78 2.13 20.36
CA GLY A 65 6.24 2.11 20.45
C GLY A 65 6.88 3.21 19.61
N ILE A 66 6.50 3.30 18.34
CA ILE A 66 7.03 4.29 17.39
C ILE A 66 6.64 5.71 17.81
N HIS A 67 5.42 5.88 18.31
CA HIS A 67 4.94 7.19 18.76
C HIS A 67 5.79 7.79 19.92
N LYS A 68 6.42 6.97 20.73
CA LYS A 68 7.31 7.42 21.82
C LYS A 68 8.71 7.82 21.34
N ILE A 69 9.08 7.47 20.11
CA ILE A 69 10.40 7.79 19.55
C ILE A 69 10.39 9.25 19.07
N PRO A 70 11.28 10.12 19.57
CA PRO A 70 11.41 11.48 19.09
C PRO A 70 11.72 11.50 17.57
N PHE A 71 11.03 12.37 16.83
CA PHE A 71 11.08 12.39 15.37
C PHE A 71 12.49 12.59 14.79
N HIS A 72 13.39 13.26 15.51
CA HIS A 72 14.76 13.49 15.04
C HIS A 72 15.59 12.20 14.86
N TYR A 73 15.23 11.10 15.54
CA TYR A 73 15.91 9.81 15.33
C TYR A 73 15.58 9.18 13.98
N PHE A 74 14.41 9.49 13.41
CA PHE A 74 14.03 8.96 12.09
C PHE A 74 14.96 9.40 10.97
N LYS A 75 15.65 10.54 11.16
CA LYS A 75 16.75 10.97 10.28
C LYS A 75 17.84 9.92 10.17
N GLY A 76 18.43 9.51 11.28
CA GLY A 76 19.48 8.51 11.32
C GLY A 76 18.99 7.14 10.85
N ILE A 77 17.79 6.77 11.27
CA ILE A 77 17.12 5.51 10.89
C ILE A 77 16.93 5.45 9.37
N SER A 78 16.47 6.51 8.72
CA SER A 78 16.27 6.51 7.28
C SER A 78 17.57 6.34 6.48
N ILE A 79 18.65 6.97 6.91
CA ILE A 79 19.97 6.85 6.26
C ILE A 79 20.52 5.43 6.43
N LEU A 80 20.37 4.85 7.63
CA LEU A 80 20.85 3.50 7.92
C LEU A 80 20.03 2.42 7.19
N LEU A 81 18.71 2.58 7.16
CA LEU A 81 17.81 1.59 6.54
C LEU A 81 17.79 1.66 5.01
N LEU A 82 18.16 2.77 4.40
CA LEU A 82 18.11 2.93 2.95
C LEU A 82 18.95 1.85 2.21
N PRO A 83 20.22 1.60 2.53
CA PRO A 83 20.99 0.52 1.90
C PRO A 83 20.42 -0.87 2.23
N VAL A 84 19.92 -1.08 3.45
CA VAL A 84 19.30 -2.35 3.87
C VAL A 84 18.09 -2.66 2.99
N VAL A 85 17.24 -1.67 2.76
CA VAL A 85 16.05 -1.82 1.92
C VAL A 85 16.42 -2.11 0.46
N VAL A 86 17.46 -1.48 -0.07
CA VAL A 86 17.96 -1.78 -1.42
C VAL A 86 18.42 -3.24 -1.52
N VAL A 87 19.17 -3.73 -0.53
CA VAL A 87 19.60 -5.14 -0.47
C VAL A 87 18.38 -6.08 -0.39
N LEU A 88 17.38 -5.75 0.45
CA LEU A 88 16.14 -6.53 0.56
C LEU A 88 15.36 -6.55 -0.75
N LEU A 89 15.30 -5.44 -1.49
CA LEU A 89 14.66 -5.38 -2.80
C LEU A 89 15.41 -6.26 -3.82
N ILE A 90 16.74 -6.17 -3.88
CA ILE A 90 17.56 -7.02 -4.76
C ILE A 90 17.31 -8.49 -4.42
N TYR A 91 17.35 -8.85 -3.14
CA TYR A 91 17.06 -10.21 -2.69
C TYR A 91 15.66 -10.67 -3.11
N THR A 92 14.65 -9.80 -2.97
CA THR A 92 13.26 -10.13 -3.35
C THR A 92 13.11 -10.36 -4.84
N VAL A 93 13.78 -9.55 -5.66
CA VAL A 93 13.77 -9.71 -7.13
C VAL A 93 14.47 -11.02 -7.54
N SER A 94 15.58 -11.39 -6.87
CA SER A 94 16.34 -12.60 -7.19
C SER A 94 15.64 -13.89 -6.79
N GLN A 95 14.77 -13.88 -5.77
CA GLN A 95 14.08 -15.08 -5.26
C GLN A 95 13.02 -15.62 -6.22
N GLY A 96 12.50 -14.84 -7.15
CA GLY A 96 11.57 -15.28 -8.18
C GLY A 96 10.33 -16.05 -7.66
N THR A 97 9.88 -15.80 -6.44
CA THR A 97 8.82 -16.60 -5.79
C THR A 97 7.50 -16.49 -6.53
N MET A 98 6.98 -17.63 -6.99
CA MET A 98 5.63 -17.78 -7.53
C MET A 98 4.66 -18.00 -6.37
N ILE A 99 3.67 -17.15 -6.19
CA ILE A 99 2.56 -17.34 -5.24
C ILE A 99 1.26 -17.35 -6.06
N GLY A 100 0.55 -18.47 -6.04
CA GLY A 100 -0.73 -18.62 -6.73
C GLY A 100 -0.67 -18.47 -8.25
N GLY A 101 0.45 -18.89 -8.90
CA GLY A 101 0.63 -18.81 -10.35
C GLY A 101 1.04 -17.43 -10.88
N ALA A 102 1.10 -16.40 -10.02
CA ALA A 102 1.60 -15.09 -10.37
C ALA A 102 3.05 -14.91 -9.89
N ASN A 103 3.89 -14.31 -10.72
CA ASN A 103 5.26 -13.95 -10.34
C ASN A 103 5.23 -12.93 -9.18
N ALA A 104 5.40 -13.42 -7.95
CA ALA A 104 5.24 -12.67 -6.72
C ALA A 104 6.59 -12.27 -6.10
N SER A 105 7.57 -11.92 -6.94
CA SER A 105 8.91 -11.45 -6.55
C SER A 105 8.91 -10.13 -5.76
N ARG A 106 7.90 -9.90 -4.94
CA ARG A 106 7.71 -8.68 -4.12
C ARG A 106 7.42 -8.97 -2.66
N TRP A 107 7.29 -10.25 -2.29
CA TRP A 107 6.98 -10.67 -0.93
C TRP A 107 8.11 -11.54 -0.37
N ILE A 108 8.53 -11.27 0.85
CA ILE A 108 9.43 -12.14 1.62
C ILE A 108 8.60 -12.83 2.69
N ARG A 109 8.68 -14.17 2.76
CA ARG A 109 8.15 -14.92 3.89
C ARG A 109 9.18 -14.95 4.99
N LEU A 110 8.81 -14.46 6.16
CA LEU A 110 9.65 -14.59 7.34
C LEU A 110 9.67 -16.07 7.78
N PRO A 111 10.85 -16.69 7.82
CA PRO A 111 10.96 -18.04 8.36
C PRO A 111 10.48 -18.04 9.81
N PHE A 112 9.85 -19.14 10.25
CA PHE A 112 9.32 -19.36 11.62
C PHE A 112 8.00 -18.68 11.96
N VAL A 113 7.63 -17.55 11.38
CA VAL A 113 6.40 -16.80 11.74
C VAL A 113 5.28 -16.98 10.71
N GLY A 114 5.61 -17.45 9.50
CA GLY A 114 4.62 -17.63 8.43
C GLY A 114 3.97 -16.33 7.92
N ILE A 115 4.49 -15.17 8.35
CA ILE A 115 4.04 -13.86 7.91
C ILE A 115 4.88 -13.48 6.68
N SER A 116 4.20 -13.05 5.62
CA SER A 116 4.84 -12.44 4.46
C SER A 116 4.72 -10.92 4.55
N PHE A 117 5.80 -10.21 4.26
CA PHE A 117 5.77 -8.77 4.13
C PHE A 117 6.26 -8.30 2.77
N GLN A 118 5.74 -7.19 2.31
CA GLN A 118 6.10 -6.61 1.03
C GLN A 118 7.27 -5.64 1.18
N THR A 119 8.42 -5.97 0.61
CA THR A 119 9.64 -5.17 0.71
C THR A 119 9.50 -3.77 0.14
N SER A 120 8.72 -3.61 -0.93
CA SER A 120 8.46 -2.29 -1.53
C SER A 120 7.67 -1.34 -0.61
N THR A 121 6.85 -1.85 0.32
CA THR A 121 6.16 -1.01 1.31
C THR A 121 7.14 -0.44 2.33
N LEU A 122 8.08 -1.26 2.83
CA LEU A 122 9.16 -0.79 3.70
C LEU A 122 10.06 0.20 2.95
N ALA A 123 10.38 -0.10 1.68
CA ALA A 123 11.19 0.77 0.83
C ALA A 123 10.56 2.15 0.65
N SER A 124 9.25 2.22 0.38
CA SER A 124 8.55 3.49 0.22
C SER A 124 8.58 4.32 1.50
N LEU A 125 8.36 3.69 2.66
CA LEU A 125 8.40 4.37 3.96
C LEU A 125 9.80 4.95 4.25
N VAL A 126 10.84 4.14 4.11
CA VAL A 126 12.24 4.57 4.35
C VAL A 126 12.64 5.66 3.37
N LEU A 127 12.25 5.53 2.10
CA LEU A 127 12.52 6.54 1.08
C LEU A 127 11.84 7.87 1.38
N MET A 128 10.57 7.85 1.80
CA MET A 128 9.85 9.07 2.18
C MET A 128 10.49 9.77 3.37
N MET A 129 10.91 9.02 4.40
CA MET A 129 11.65 9.58 5.54
C MET A 129 12.99 10.19 5.10
N TYR A 130 13.70 9.52 4.19
CA TYR A 130 14.97 10.00 3.65
C TYR A 130 14.79 11.30 2.85
N VAL A 131 13.81 11.35 1.96
CA VAL A 131 13.50 12.54 1.15
C VAL A 131 13.07 13.72 2.03
N ALA A 132 12.21 13.47 3.02
CA ALA A 132 11.80 14.49 3.97
C ALA A 132 13.00 15.07 4.75
N HIS A 133 13.90 14.19 5.21
CA HIS A 133 15.14 14.64 5.84
C HIS A 133 16.03 15.45 4.89
N TYR A 134 16.18 15.01 3.65
CA TYR A 134 16.99 15.71 2.64
C TYR A 134 16.44 17.13 2.40
N LEU A 135 15.13 17.28 2.31
CA LEU A 135 14.47 18.57 2.13
C LEU A 135 14.68 19.49 3.33
N ASP A 136 14.47 18.98 4.56
CA ASP A 136 14.69 19.77 5.78
C ASP A 136 16.12 20.26 5.91
N LYS A 137 17.09 19.39 5.64
CA LYS A 137 18.53 19.76 5.67
C LYS A 137 18.90 20.86 4.68
N ASN A 138 18.17 20.98 3.58
CA ASN A 138 18.48 21.88 2.48
C ASN A 138 17.45 23.00 2.28
N LYS A 139 16.51 23.19 3.22
CA LYS A 139 15.40 24.16 3.10
C LYS A 139 15.84 25.59 2.83
N GLU A 140 17.01 25.99 3.33
CA GLU A 140 17.54 27.35 3.18
C GLU A 140 18.45 27.51 1.95
N LYS A 141 18.74 26.42 1.23
CA LYS A 141 19.68 26.42 0.11
C LYS A 141 18.94 26.49 -1.23
N LYS A 142 19.45 27.31 -2.14
CA LYS A 142 19.00 27.28 -3.55
C LYS A 142 19.56 26.00 -4.19
N LEU A 143 18.73 24.96 -4.27
CA LEU A 143 19.12 23.67 -4.84
C LEU A 143 19.35 23.80 -6.35
N ARG A 144 20.55 23.42 -6.81
CA ARG A 144 20.85 23.24 -8.23
C ARG A 144 20.57 21.78 -8.62
N PHE A 145 20.07 21.55 -9.83
CA PHE A 145 19.71 20.22 -10.30
C PHE A 145 20.86 19.20 -10.15
N SER A 146 22.07 19.57 -10.60
CA SER A 146 23.25 18.69 -10.52
C SER A 146 23.62 18.26 -9.09
N GLN A 147 23.36 19.13 -8.10
CA GLN A 147 23.66 18.83 -6.69
C GLN A 147 22.62 17.88 -6.06
N THR A 148 21.45 17.72 -6.68
CA THR A 148 20.38 16.85 -6.18
C THR A 148 20.39 15.47 -6.83
N LEU A 149 21.09 15.30 -7.95
CA LEU A 149 21.08 14.04 -8.70
C LEU A 149 21.59 12.86 -7.86
N VAL A 150 22.78 12.98 -7.29
CA VAL A 150 23.39 11.87 -6.54
C VAL A 150 22.73 11.66 -5.16
N PRO A 151 22.60 12.70 -4.30
CA PRO A 151 22.12 12.46 -2.95
C PRO A 151 20.61 12.22 -2.86
N LEU A 152 19.80 12.63 -3.86
CA LEU A 152 18.36 12.50 -3.83
C LEU A 152 17.84 11.55 -4.91
N TRP A 153 18.10 11.87 -6.19
CA TRP A 153 17.47 11.15 -7.29
C TRP A 153 18.08 9.77 -7.56
N LEU A 154 19.36 9.56 -7.22
CA LEU A 154 19.97 8.23 -7.35
C LEU A 154 19.32 7.18 -6.43
N PRO A 155 19.14 7.40 -5.11
CA PRO A 155 18.39 6.46 -4.26
C PRO A 155 16.95 6.26 -4.72
N VAL A 156 16.26 7.33 -5.12
CA VAL A 156 14.88 7.24 -5.67
C VAL A 156 14.87 6.36 -6.92
N GLY A 157 15.78 6.63 -7.87
CA GLY A 157 15.88 5.87 -9.12
C GLY A 157 16.19 4.39 -8.90
N ILE A 158 17.12 4.06 -7.99
CA ILE A 158 17.45 2.67 -7.66
C ILE A 158 16.24 1.93 -7.11
N ILE A 159 15.53 2.52 -6.14
CA ILE A 159 14.33 1.89 -5.55
C ILE A 159 13.24 1.71 -6.59
N LEU A 160 12.97 2.73 -7.41
CA LEU A 160 11.98 2.64 -8.47
C LEU A 160 12.35 1.59 -9.51
N ALA A 161 13.61 1.52 -9.95
CA ALA A 161 14.08 0.53 -10.91
C ALA A 161 13.95 -0.91 -10.39
N LEU A 162 14.15 -1.14 -9.08
CA LEU A 162 13.99 -2.46 -8.46
C LEU A 162 12.51 -2.85 -8.26
N VAL A 163 11.64 -1.87 -8.01
CA VAL A 163 10.20 -2.13 -7.80
C VAL A 163 9.42 -2.26 -9.12
N LEU A 164 9.80 -1.50 -10.13
CA LEU A 164 9.07 -1.36 -11.40
C LEU A 164 8.79 -2.70 -12.11
N PRO A 165 9.74 -3.63 -12.29
CA PRO A 165 9.50 -4.89 -12.99
C PRO A 165 8.43 -5.76 -12.32
N ALA A 166 8.38 -5.74 -10.98
CA ALA A 166 7.45 -6.54 -10.21
C ALA A 166 6.09 -5.83 -10.01
N ASN A 167 6.07 -4.49 -9.91
CA ASN A 167 4.87 -3.73 -9.58
C ASN A 167 4.92 -2.28 -10.07
N LEU A 168 4.47 -2.06 -11.31
CA LEU A 168 4.37 -0.73 -11.90
C LEU A 168 3.52 0.22 -11.05
N SER A 169 2.36 -0.23 -10.56
CA SER A 169 1.46 0.63 -9.79
C SER A 169 2.14 1.17 -8.52
N THR A 170 2.86 0.31 -7.79
CA THR A 170 3.63 0.74 -6.61
C THR A 170 4.75 1.70 -6.99
N ALA A 171 5.48 1.43 -8.08
CA ALA A 171 6.53 2.33 -8.54
C ALA A 171 5.98 3.72 -8.90
N VAL A 172 4.85 3.79 -9.61
CA VAL A 172 4.18 5.05 -9.96
C VAL A 172 3.69 5.79 -8.71
N ILE A 173 3.07 5.08 -7.75
CA ILE A 173 2.61 5.69 -6.50
C ILE A 173 3.79 6.24 -5.69
N VAL A 174 4.86 5.49 -5.53
CA VAL A 174 6.07 5.94 -4.81
C VAL A 174 6.69 7.15 -5.50
N PHE A 175 6.79 7.12 -6.83
CA PHE A 175 7.29 8.27 -7.60
C PHE A 175 6.39 9.51 -7.43
N ALA A 176 5.07 9.35 -7.47
CA ALA A 176 4.12 10.42 -7.23
C ALA A 176 4.24 10.98 -5.81
N MET A 177 4.35 10.12 -4.79
CA MET A 177 4.52 10.55 -3.39
C MET A 177 5.81 11.33 -3.19
N VAL A 178 6.95 10.85 -3.73
CA VAL A 178 8.23 11.57 -3.69
C VAL A 178 8.11 12.91 -4.39
N SER A 179 7.50 12.95 -5.58
CA SER A 179 7.34 14.18 -6.36
C SER A 179 6.46 15.21 -5.65
N LEU A 180 5.36 14.78 -5.03
CA LEU A 180 4.50 15.64 -4.22
C LEU A 180 5.25 16.19 -3.01
N LEU A 181 6.00 15.33 -2.30
CA LEU A 181 6.80 15.76 -1.15
C LEU A 181 7.87 16.79 -1.57
N MET A 182 8.52 16.56 -2.71
CA MET A 182 9.49 17.51 -3.30
C MET A 182 8.82 18.84 -3.67
N PHE A 183 7.65 18.80 -4.28
CA PHE A 183 6.88 19.99 -4.64
C PHE A 183 6.52 20.82 -3.41
N PHE A 184 5.94 20.19 -2.37
CA PHE A 184 5.61 20.86 -1.11
C PHE A 184 6.86 21.33 -0.33
N GLY A 185 7.98 20.63 -0.49
CA GLY A 185 9.28 21.00 0.09
C GLY A 185 10.00 22.14 -0.65
N GLY A 186 9.34 22.79 -1.64
CA GLY A 186 9.89 23.95 -2.35
C GLY A 186 10.94 23.62 -3.41
N TYR A 187 11.00 22.36 -3.85
CA TYR A 187 11.91 21.98 -4.94
C TYR A 187 11.46 22.61 -6.26
N PRO A 188 12.39 23.16 -7.08
CA PRO A 188 12.02 23.88 -8.30
C PRO A 188 11.25 23.01 -9.30
N ILE A 189 10.05 23.44 -9.67
CA ILE A 189 9.14 22.67 -10.55
C ILE A 189 9.77 22.33 -11.90
N LYS A 190 10.63 23.19 -12.45
CA LYS A 190 11.36 22.94 -13.69
C LYS A 190 12.21 21.66 -13.63
N TYR A 191 12.81 21.36 -12.47
CA TYR A 191 13.59 20.14 -12.28
C TYR A 191 12.71 18.91 -12.10
N LEU A 192 11.54 19.07 -11.45
CA LEU A 192 10.53 18.01 -11.40
C LEU A 192 10.04 17.64 -12.79
N LEU A 193 9.77 18.63 -13.66
CA LEU A 193 9.36 18.36 -15.04
C LEU A 193 10.43 17.58 -15.82
N VAL A 194 11.72 17.91 -15.63
CA VAL A 194 12.82 17.14 -16.24
C VAL A 194 12.82 15.69 -15.73
N ILE A 195 12.63 15.49 -14.42
CA ILE A 195 12.58 14.15 -13.82
C ILE A 195 11.34 13.36 -14.30
N PHE A 196 10.17 14.01 -14.42
CA PHE A 196 8.99 13.40 -15.00
C PHE A 196 9.23 12.95 -16.45
N GLY A 197 9.85 13.81 -17.25
CA GLY A 197 10.23 13.48 -18.64
C GLY A 197 11.22 12.32 -18.72
N ALA A 198 12.24 12.33 -17.87
CA ALA A 198 13.23 11.24 -17.78
C ALA A 198 12.58 9.93 -17.31
N GLY A 199 11.70 9.98 -16.30
CA GLY A 199 10.95 8.83 -15.81
C GLY A 199 10.03 8.23 -16.87
N PHE A 200 9.31 9.07 -17.61
CA PHE A 200 8.45 8.63 -18.70
C PHE A 200 9.28 7.99 -19.83
N LEU A 201 10.38 8.62 -20.23
CA LEU A 201 11.29 8.05 -21.23
C LEU A 201 11.86 6.71 -20.77
N GLY A 202 12.29 6.63 -19.49
CA GLY A 202 12.78 5.39 -18.89
C GLY A 202 11.74 4.28 -18.90
N LEU A 203 10.48 4.59 -18.59
CA LEU A 203 9.38 3.64 -18.68
C LEU A 203 9.14 3.16 -20.11
N CYS A 204 9.15 4.07 -21.10
CA CYS A 204 9.01 3.70 -22.52
C CYS A 204 10.15 2.77 -22.95
N LEU A 205 11.40 3.10 -22.61
CA LEU A 205 12.56 2.27 -22.91
C LEU A 205 12.46 0.90 -22.23
N PHE A 206 12.01 0.85 -20.98
CA PHE A 206 11.79 -0.41 -20.25
C PHE A 206 10.74 -1.29 -20.96
N VAL A 207 9.60 -0.73 -21.37
CA VAL A 207 8.55 -1.47 -22.07
C VAL A 207 9.07 -1.96 -23.42
N LEU A 208 9.81 -1.15 -24.16
CA LEU A 208 10.42 -1.55 -25.44
C LEU A 208 11.43 -2.69 -25.25
N ALA A 209 12.31 -2.57 -24.25
CA ALA A 209 13.31 -3.61 -23.93
C ALA A 209 12.63 -4.92 -23.49
N ALA A 210 11.60 -4.86 -22.67
CA ALA A 210 10.85 -6.03 -22.21
C ALA A 210 10.12 -6.74 -23.37
N LYS A 211 9.62 -6.00 -24.37
CA LYS A 211 9.04 -6.57 -25.57
C LYS A 211 10.08 -7.15 -26.53
N ALA A 212 11.27 -6.53 -26.60
CA ALA A 212 12.36 -7.01 -27.48
C ALA A 212 13.03 -8.29 -26.93
N PHE A 213 13.05 -8.45 -25.60
CA PHE A 213 13.73 -9.56 -24.91
C PHE A 213 12.83 -10.21 -23.87
N PRO A 214 11.72 -10.88 -24.27
CA PRO A 214 10.70 -11.39 -23.35
C PRO A 214 11.25 -12.44 -22.38
N ASP A 215 12.21 -13.27 -22.81
CA ASP A 215 12.76 -14.36 -22.01
C ASP A 215 13.91 -13.93 -21.07
N SER A 216 14.45 -12.74 -21.30
CA SER A 216 15.63 -12.25 -20.56
C SER A 216 15.28 -11.43 -19.30
N MET A 217 14.06 -10.96 -19.19
CA MET A 217 13.64 -10.11 -18.07
C MET A 217 12.36 -10.61 -17.41
N PRO A 218 12.38 -10.89 -16.09
CA PRO A 218 11.16 -11.14 -15.35
C PRO A 218 10.35 -9.85 -15.33
N ASN A 219 9.32 -9.77 -16.15
CA ASN A 219 8.50 -8.58 -16.28
C ASN A 219 7.01 -8.94 -16.34
N ARG A 220 6.17 -7.95 -16.11
CA ARG A 220 4.71 -8.04 -16.16
C ARG A 220 4.10 -7.14 -17.25
N VAL A 221 4.89 -6.79 -18.26
CA VAL A 221 4.45 -5.87 -19.34
C VAL A 221 3.22 -6.42 -20.03
N ASP A 222 3.16 -7.73 -20.30
CA ASP A 222 1.98 -8.35 -20.91
C ASP A 222 0.74 -8.23 -20.02
N THR A 223 0.93 -8.35 -18.68
CA THR A 223 -0.16 -8.11 -17.72
C THR A 223 -0.61 -6.64 -17.73
N TRP A 224 0.31 -5.68 -17.95
CA TRP A 224 -0.07 -4.27 -18.04
C TRP A 224 -0.82 -3.98 -19.34
N MET A 225 -0.36 -4.55 -20.46
CA MET A 225 -1.01 -4.42 -21.76
C MET A 225 -2.40 -5.03 -21.72
N SER A 226 -2.55 -6.27 -21.23
CA SER A 226 -3.87 -6.91 -21.12
C SER A 226 -4.85 -6.13 -20.23
N ARG A 227 -4.37 -5.44 -19.18
CA ARG A 227 -5.24 -4.54 -18.38
C ARG A 227 -5.69 -3.30 -19.17
N ILE A 228 -4.82 -2.73 -19.99
CA ILE A 228 -5.17 -1.60 -20.85
C ILE A 228 -6.18 -2.04 -21.90
N ASP A 229 -5.97 -3.19 -22.53
CA ASP A 229 -6.85 -3.74 -23.55
C ASP A 229 -8.22 -4.09 -22.96
N ASN A 230 -8.25 -4.75 -21.79
CA ASN A 230 -9.49 -5.06 -21.08
C ASN A 230 -10.25 -3.80 -20.60
N PHE A 231 -9.54 -2.69 -20.35
CA PHE A 231 -10.19 -1.42 -20.04
C PHE A 231 -10.82 -0.75 -21.27
N ARG A 232 -10.18 -0.90 -22.43
CA ARG A 232 -10.70 -0.34 -23.70
C ARG A 232 -11.85 -1.18 -24.27
N GLU A 233 -11.69 -2.50 -24.25
CA GLU A 233 -12.68 -3.45 -24.75
C GLU A 233 -12.92 -4.50 -23.67
N PRO A 234 -13.92 -4.31 -22.79
CA PRO A 234 -14.27 -5.27 -21.76
C PRO A 234 -14.72 -6.58 -22.42
N THR A 235 -13.83 -7.55 -22.55
CA THR A 235 -14.16 -8.90 -23.03
C THR A 235 -14.89 -9.64 -21.89
N SER A 236 -16.14 -9.99 -22.15
CA SER A 236 -16.97 -10.82 -21.24
C SER A 236 -16.24 -12.15 -21.02
N GLY A 237 -15.79 -12.41 -19.79
CA GLY A 237 -15.15 -13.67 -19.42
C GLY A 237 -13.67 -13.62 -19.03
N ALA A 238 -12.99 -12.48 -19.15
CA ALA A 238 -11.65 -12.35 -18.56
C ALA A 238 -11.76 -12.30 -17.01
N ASP A 239 -10.92 -13.08 -16.30
CA ASP A 239 -10.96 -13.23 -14.82
C ASP A 239 -11.01 -11.89 -14.08
N GLY A 240 -10.35 -10.85 -14.60
CA GLY A 240 -10.38 -9.51 -14.02
C GLY A 240 -11.74 -8.82 -14.12
N ASN A 241 -12.46 -9.00 -15.20
CA ASN A 241 -13.80 -8.44 -15.40
C ASN A 241 -14.84 -9.16 -14.54
N TYR A 242 -14.72 -10.50 -14.39
CA TYR A 242 -15.58 -11.27 -13.52
C TYR A 242 -15.58 -10.75 -12.08
N GLN A 243 -14.41 -10.51 -11.50
CA GLN A 243 -14.31 -10.03 -10.11
C GLN A 243 -14.91 -8.62 -9.95
N VAL A 244 -14.65 -7.72 -10.92
CA VAL A 244 -15.21 -6.37 -10.91
C VAL A 244 -16.75 -6.39 -11.04
N GLU A 245 -17.28 -7.23 -11.91
CA GLU A 245 -18.74 -7.40 -12.06
C GLU A 245 -19.38 -7.92 -10.77
N ARG A 246 -18.79 -8.93 -10.13
CA ARG A 246 -19.29 -9.46 -8.86
C ARG A 246 -19.22 -8.43 -7.74
N ALA A 247 -18.17 -7.61 -7.70
CA ALA A 247 -18.06 -6.50 -6.76
C ALA A 247 -19.16 -5.43 -6.99
N LYS A 248 -19.45 -5.10 -8.25
CA LYS A 248 -20.55 -4.17 -8.59
C LYS A 248 -21.92 -4.75 -8.18
N ILE A 249 -22.15 -6.04 -8.40
CA ILE A 249 -23.37 -6.73 -7.97
C ILE A 249 -23.48 -6.68 -6.44
N ALA A 250 -22.40 -6.96 -5.69
CA ALA A 250 -22.39 -6.86 -4.24
C ALA A 250 -22.85 -5.46 -3.76
N ILE A 251 -22.24 -4.41 -4.34
CA ILE A 251 -22.58 -3.02 -4.00
C ILE A 251 -24.06 -2.71 -4.33
N ALA A 252 -24.54 -3.15 -5.49
CA ALA A 252 -25.93 -2.92 -5.90
C ALA A 252 -26.92 -3.68 -5.01
N THR A 253 -26.61 -4.92 -4.62
CA THR A 253 -27.44 -5.77 -3.79
C THR A 253 -27.54 -5.24 -2.35
N GLY A 254 -26.50 -4.59 -1.85
CA GLY A 254 -26.49 -4.01 -0.50
C GLY A 254 -27.52 -2.89 -0.28
N GLY A 255 -27.92 -2.17 -1.32
CA GLY A 255 -28.89 -1.08 -1.21
C GLY A 255 -28.48 -0.03 -0.17
N ILE A 256 -29.45 0.54 0.55
CA ILE A 256 -29.19 1.60 1.54
C ILE A 256 -28.74 1.00 2.88
N THR A 257 -29.40 -0.03 3.37
CA THR A 257 -29.25 -0.57 4.74
C THR A 257 -28.44 -1.87 4.82
N GLY A 258 -28.15 -2.50 3.68
CA GLY A 258 -27.43 -3.77 3.60
C GLY A 258 -28.32 -5.00 3.84
N LEU A 259 -27.78 -6.17 3.53
CA LEU A 259 -28.43 -7.47 3.76
C LEU A 259 -28.32 -7.95 5.22
N GLY A 260 -27.46 -7.30 6.01
CA GLY A 260 -27.12 -7.70 7.38
C GLY A 260 -25.77 -8.40 7.47
N VAL A 261 -25.17 -8.32 8.65
CA VAL A 261 -23.83 -8.85 8.95
C VAL A 261 -23.76 -10.35 8.69
N GLY A 262 -22.74 -10.79 7.97
CA GLY A 262 -22.53 -12.20 7.64
C GLY A 262 -23.37 -12.73 6.49
N LYS A 263 -24.31 -11.95 5.95
CA LYS A 263 -25.27 -12.38 4.92
C LYS A 263 -24.83 -12.06 3.48
N SER A 264 -23.60 -11.61 3.28
CA SER A 264 -23.08 -11.42 1.92
C SER A 264 -23.14 -12.72 1.13
N VAL A 265 -23.69 -12.66 -0.08
CA VAL A 265 -23.75 -13.76 -1.04
C VAL A 265 -22.51 -13.72 -1.93
N MET A 266 -22.08 -12.50 -2.32
CA MET A 266 -20.98 -12.32 -3.27
C MET A 266 -19.62 -12.70 -2.69
N LYS A 267 -19.46 -12.79 -1.37
CA LYS A 267 -18.22 -13.33 -0.74
C LYS A 267 -17.84 -14.72 -1.27
N ASN A 268 -18.84 -15.52 -1.67
CA ASN A 268 -18.62 -16.89 -2.17
C ASN A 268 -18.14 -16.92 -3.64
N PHE A 269 -18.36 -15.84 -4.36
CA PHE A 269 -18.01 -15.69 -5.77
C PHE A 269 -16.76 -14.82 -6.00
N LEU A 270 -16.25 -14.16 -4.96
CA LEU A 270 -15.08 -13.28 -5.01
C LEU A 270 -13.87 -13.95 -4.35
N PRO A 271 -12.90 -14.47 -5.13
CA PRO A 271 -11.71 -15.14 -4.58
C PRO A 271 -10.91 -14.25 -3.62
N GLN A 272 -10.92 -12.93 -3.84
CA GLN A 272 -10.24 -11.91 -3.02
C GLN A 272 -11.22 -11.11 -2.13
N SER A 273 -12.33 -11.73 -1.71
CA SER A 273 -13.37 -11.08 -0.90
C SER A 273 -12.86 -10.53 0.43
N SER A 274 -11.84 -11.19 1.03
CA SER A 274 -11.23 -10.78 2.30
C SER A 274 -10.10 -9.74 2.16
N SER A 275 -9.74 -9.34 0.95
CA SER A 275 -8.65 -8.40 0.68
C SER A 275 -9.08 -7.29 -0.29
N ASP A 276 -8.91 -7.50 -1.58
CA ASP A 276 -9.06 -6.47 -2.61
C ASP A 276 -10.50 -5.99 -2.78
N PHE A 277 -11.49 -6.85 -2.49
CA PHE A 277 -12.92 -6.57 -2.65
C PHE A 277 -13.68 -6.48 -1.32
N ILE A 278 -12.97 -6.35 -0.18
CA ILE A 278 -13.60 -6.27 1.14
C ILE A 278 -14.60 -5.11 1.26
N TYR A 279 -14.34 -3.98 0.58
CA TYR A 279 -15.23 -2.84 0.58
C TYR A 279 -16.58 -3.18 -0.07
N ALA A 280 -16.60 -3.95 -1.15
CA ALA A 280 -17.84 -4.41 -1.78
C ALA A 280 -18.66 -5.30 -0.84
N ILE A 281 -17.99 -6.17 -0.07
CA ILE A 281 -18.65 -7.01 0.96
C ILE A 281 -19.21 -6.14 2.10
N ILE A 282 -18.48 -5.11 2.53
CA ILE A 282 -18.98 -4.16 3.54
C ILE A 282 -20.24 -3.46 3.05
N VAL A 283 -20.28 -3.01 1.79
CA VAL A 283 -21.47 -2.36 1.24
C VAL A 283 -22.63 -3.37 1.08
N GLU A 284 -22.35 -4.60 0.68
CA GLU A 284 -23.39 -5.65 0.59
C GLU A 284 -24.03 -5.92 1.96
N GLU A 285 -23.22 -5.99 3.03
CA GLU A 285 -23.71 -6.34 4.38
C GLU A 285 -24.29 -5.15 5.16
N PHE A 286 -23.65 -3.97 5.07
CA PHE A 286 -24.01 -2.78 5.85
C PHE A 286 -24.68 -1.68 5.01
N GLY A 287 -24.87 -1.92 3.71
CA GLY A 287 -25.46 -0.99 2.77
C GLY A 287 -24.58 0.23 2.46
N LEU A 288 -25.16 1.15 1.72
CA LEU A 288 -24.52 2.42 1.39
C LEU A 288 -24.14 3.22 2.65
N VAL A 289 -24.96 3.13 3.71
CA VAL A 289 -24.69 3.81 5.00
C VAL A 289 -23.37 3.32 5.59
N GLY A 290 -23.14 2.00 5.63
CA GLY A 290 -21.88 1.42 6.12
C GLY A 290 -20.68 1.81 5.24
N GLY A 291 -20.84 1.72 3.91
CA GLY A 291 -19.81 2.08 2.95
C GLY A 291 -19.40 3.55 3.07
N VAL A 292 -20.37 4.47 3.08
CA VAL A 292 -20.10 5.92 3.23
C VAL A 292 -19.46 6.22 4.59
N THR A 293 -19.92 5.58 5.66
CA THR A 293 -19.33 5.77 7.00
C THR A 293 -17.84 5.43 7.01
N ILE A 294 -17.44 4.32 6.40
CA ILE A 294 -16.02 3.95 6.31
C ILE A 294 -15.22 5.00 5.52
N ILE A 295 -15.73 5.46 4.38
CA ILE A 295 -15.07 6.51 3.60
C ILE A 295 -14.90 7.79 4.44
N LEU A 296 -15.96 8.21 5.14
CA LEU A 296 -15.91 9.40 5.99
C LEU A 296 -14.89 9.26 7.13
N LEU A 297 -14.77 8.09 7.74
CA LEU A 297 -13.75 7.84 8.76
C LEU A 297 -12.33 7.97 8.19
N TYR A 298 -12.06 7.43 6.98
CA TYR A 298 -10.77 7.62 6.31
C TYR A 298 -10.50 9.09 5.95
N LEU A 299 -11.50 9.81 5.47
CA LEU A 299 -11.37 11.25 5.20
C LEU A 299 -11.12 12.05 6.48
N LEU A 300 -11.73 11.67 7.59
CA LEU A 300 -11.46 12.26 8.90
C LEU A 300 -10.02 12.02 9.37
N ILE A 301 -9.49 10.80 9.17
CA ILE A 301 -8.08 10.50 9.45
C ILE A 301 -7.18 11.43 8.64
N LEU A 302 -7.42 11.50 7.31
CA LEU A 302 -6.64 12.36 6.42
C LEU A 302 -6.68 13.83 6.87
N PHE A 303 -7.88 14.33 7.15
CA PHE A 303 -8.07 15.70 7.64
C PHE A 303 -7.31 15.96 8.96
N ARG A 304 -7.39 15.00 9.93
CA ARG A 304 -6.66 15.13 11.21
C ARG A 304 -5.14 15.13 11.02
N ILE A 305 -4.62 14.27 10.13
CA ILE A 305 -3.18 14.26 9.80
C ILE A 305 -2.75 15.61 9.23
N ILE A 306 -3.51 16.19 8.31
CA ILE A 306 -3.23 17.51 7.73
C ILE A 306 -3.22 18.59 8.83
N VAL A 307 -4.21 18.58 9.73
CA VAL A 307 -4.28 19.55 10.85
C VAL A 307 -3.08 19.40 11.80
N ILE A 308 -2.62 18.16 12.05
CA ILE A 308 -1.45 17.90 12.89
C ILE A 308 -0.17 18.38 12.20
N ALA A 309 -0.07 18.19 10.89
CA ALA A 309 1.10 18.59 10.10
C ALA A 309 1.25 20.12 9.99
N HIS A 310 0.16 20.89 10.15
CA HIS A 310 0.16 22.34 10.12
C HIS A 310 0.39 23.01 11.50
N ARG A 311 0.38 22.25 12.58
CA ARG A 311 0.68 22.73 13.95
C ARG A 311 2.18 22.64 14.24
#